data_fb35d077ddcc5b07d7b59e77a688beea
#
_entry.id   fb35d077ddcc5b07d7b59e77a688beea
#
_cell.length_a   1.000
_cell.length_b   1.000
_cell.length_c   1.000
_cell.angle_alpha   90.00
_cell.angle_beta   90.00
_cell.angle_gamma   90.00
#
_symmetry.space_group_name_H-M   'P 1'
#
loop_
_entity.id
_entity.type
_entity.pdbx_description
1 polymer ?
#
loop_
_entity_poly.entity_id
_entity_poly.type
_entity_poly.pdbx_seq_one_letter_code
_entity_poly.pdbx_strand_id
1 'polypeptide(L)'
;DCLATTVMYKKKFSKEKFKVFHPGGNIGNSLLLAEDIMVTRNKMPTINYKKNLNAALKEMNKKKLGIVVILKNKHIKGLVTDGDLRRESKNFSKNEDLRKFMTQKPMVVNESMPASKALAIMNEKQITSLLVVSDNHLKKTNKILKGIIHIHFLLKHGIK
;
A
#
# COMPACT_ATOMS: atom_id res chain seq x y z
N ASP A 1 11.84 -5.01 37.12
CA ASP A 1 11.31 -6.14 36.40
C ASP A 1 12.34 -7.01 35.69
N CYS A 2 13.49 -7.20 36.36
CA CYS A 2 14.58 -8.04 35.89
C CYS A 2 14.16 -9.52 35.75
N LEU A 3 13.25 -9.99 36.61
CA LEU A 3 12.72 -11.37 36.57
C LEU A 3 11.94 -11.65 35.30
N ALA A 4 11.04 -10.75 34.90
CA ALA A 4 10.24 -10.90 33.69
C ALA A 4 11.14 -10.94 32.44
N THR A 5 12.15 -10.05 32.38
CA THR A 5 13.10 -10.01 31.26
C THR A 5 13.94 -11.30 31.19
N THR A 6 14.36 -11.82 32.34
CA THR A 6 15.13 -13.07 32.41
C THR A 6 14.30 -14.28 31.97
N VAL A 7 13.02 -14.33 32.34
CA VAL A 7 12.09 -15.40 31.92
C VAL A 7 11.82 -15.30 30.42
N MET A 8 11.64 -14.10 29.89
CA MET A 8 11.48 -13.87 28.45
C MET A 8 12.70 -14.35 27.66
N TYR A 9 13.90 -14.05 28.16
CA TYR A 9 15.16 -14.48 27.55
C TYR A 9 15.30 -16.01 27.56
N LYS A 10 15.08 -16.66 28.73
CA LYS A 10 15.14 -18.14 28.87
C LYS A 10 14.11 -18.86 27.98
N LYS A 11 12.91 -18.32 27.83
CA LYS A 11 11.85 -18.89 26.97
C LYS A 11 12.02 -18.55 25.49
N LYS A 12 13.12 -17.87 25.10
CA LYS A 12 13.34 -17.36 23.72
C LYS A 12 12.07 -16.67 23.20
N PHE A 13 11.51 -15.80 24.05
CA PHE A 13 10.28 -15.08 23.74
C PHE A 13 10.62 -13.95 22.78
N SER A 14 10.17 -14.08 21.52
CA SER A 14 10.44 -13.10 20.48
C SER A 14 9.25 -12.15 20.30
N LYS A 15 9.48 -11.06 19.56
CA LYS A 15 8.43 -10.08 19.18
C LYS A 15 7.30 -10.77 18.37
N GLU A 16 7.64 -11.77 17.57
CA GLU A 16 6.69 -12.54 16.77
C GLU A 16 5.78 -13.38 17.69
N LYS A 17 6.34 -14.02 18.72
CA LYS A 17 5.53 -14.73 19.72
C LYS A 17 4.63 -13.77 20.50
N PHE A 18 5.11 -12.58 20.84
CA PHE A 18 4.29 -11.56 21.50
C PHE A 18 3.08 -11.16 20.64
N LYS A 19 3.28 -10.97 19.34
CA LYS A 19 2.21 -10.66 18.36
C LYS A 19 1.10 -11.72 18.35
N VAL A 20 1.46 -13.01 18.48
CA VAL A 20 0.50 -14.13 18.53
C VAL A 20 -0.38 -14.10 19.80
N PHE A 21 0.20 -13.74 20.95
CA PHE A 21 -0.53 -13.70 22.22
C PHE A 21 -1.34 -12.42 22.45
N HIS A 22 -0.99 -11.33 21.75
CA HIS A 22 -1.66 -10.02 21.88
C HIS A 22 -2.04 -9.42 20.52
N PRO A 23 -2.89 -10.07 19.73
CA PRO A 23 -3.15 -9.69 18.33
C PRO A 23 -3.92 -8.37 18.15
N GLY A 24 -4.39 -7.72 19.20
CA GLY A 24 -5.15 -6.46 19.13
C GLY A 24 -4.66 -5.36 20.06
N GLY A 25 -3.55 -5.58 20.79
CA GLY A 25 -3.00 -4.60 21.72
C GLY A 25 -2.14 -3.53 21.01
N ASN A 26 -2.00 -2.34 21.63
CA ASN A 26 -1.16 -1.25 21.11
C ASN A 26 0.26 -1.69 20.75
N ILE A 27 0.86 -2.61 21.54
CA ILE A 27 2.20 -3.15 21.29
C ILE A 27 2.19 -4.12 20.10
N GLY A 28 1.16 -4.99 19.97
CA GLY A 28 1.02 -5.89 18.82
C GLY A 28 0.87 -5.12 17.50
N ASN A 29 0.09 -4.07 17.50
CA ASN A 29 -0.14 -3.22 16.33
C ASN A 29 1.11 -2.43 15.92
N SER A 30 1.95 -2.01 16.87
CA SER A 30 3.21 -1.31 16.59
C SER A 30 4.27 -2.19 15.88
N LEU A 31 4.09 -3.52 15.91
CA LEU A 31 4.98 -4.50 15.28
C LEU A 31 4.54 -4.92 13.88
N LEU A 32 3.38 -4.43 13.39
CA LEU A 32 2.89 -4.75 12.05
C LEU A 32 3.77 -4.13 10.98
N LEU A 33 4.06 -4.91 9.95
CA LEU A 33 4.80 -4.48 8.76
C LEU A 33 3.83 -4.21 7.59
N ALA A 34 4.34 -3.55 6.58
CA ALA A 34 3.63 -3.28 5.33
C ALA A 34 3.02 -4.56 4.72
N GLU A 35 3.78 -5.64 4.72
CA GLU A 35 3.34 -6.95 4.19
C GLU A 35 2.18 -7.58 4.96
N ASP A 36 2.03 -7.30 6.26
CA ASP A 36 0.94 -7.81 7.08
C ASP A 36 -0.42 -7.17 6.75
N ILE A 37 -0.40 -5.93 6.21
CA ILE A 37 -1.60 -5.08 6.03
C ILE A 37 -1.93 -4.84 4.56
N MET A 38 -0.95 -5.00 3.66
CA MET A 38 -1.14 -4.70 2.25
C MET A 38 -2.17 -5.59 1.57
N VAL A 39 -2.90 -5.00 0.65
CA VAL A 39 -3.74 -5.75 -0.29
C VAL A 39 -2.87 -6.37 -1.37
N THR A 40 -3.09 -7.66 -1.67
CA THR A 40 -2.27 -8.42 -2.63
C THR A 40 -3.10 -9.09 -3.71
N ARG A 41 -2.44 -9.59 -4.75
CA ARG A 41 -3.02 -10.43 -5.80
C ARG A 41 -4.28 -9.83 -6.44
N ASN A 42 -5.34 -10.62 -6.57
CA ASN A 42 -6.60 -10.24 -7.23
C ASN A 42 -7.38 -9.12 -6.52
N LYS A 43 -7.01 -8.75 -5.29
CA LYS A 43 -7.62 -7.63 -4.58
C LYS A 43 -7.02 -6.28 -4.97
N MET A 44 -5.83 -6.27 -5.56
CA MET A 44 -5.18 -5.03 -6.01
C MET A 44 -5.91 -4.45 -7.23
N PRO A 45 -6.25 -3.15 -7.22
CA PRO A 45 -6.75 -2.43 -8.40
C PRO A 45 -5.59 -2.19 -9.39
N THR A 46 -5.46 -3.05 -10.38
CA THR A 46 -4.37 -2.97 -11.37
C THR A 46 -4.91 -3.10 -12.78
N ILE A 47 -4.35 -2.32 -13.70
CA ILE A 47 -4.64 -2.42 -15.13
C ILE A 47 -3.37 -2.38 -15.98
N ASN A 48 -3.50 -2.89 -17.20
CA ASN A 48 -2.41 -2.82 -18.17
C ASN A 48 -2.28 -1.39 -18.72
N TYR A 49 -1.06 -0.92 -18.94
CA TYR A 49 -0.68 0.37 -19.51
C TYR A 49 -1.34 0.71 -20.87
N LYS A 50 -1.76 -0.31 -21.63
CA LYS A 50 -2.45 -0.13 -22.92
C LYS A 50 -3.96 0.13 -22.79
N LYS A 51 -4.51 0.08 -21.58
CA LYS A 51 -5.93 0.31 -21.33
C LYS A 51 -6.25 1.81 -21.26
N ASN A 52 -7.51 2.16 -21.52
CA ASN A 52 -8.02 3.53 -21.47
C ASN A 52 -8.59 3.88 -20.08
N LEU A 53 -9.01 5.14 -19.95
CA LEU A 53 -9.58 5.68 -18.72
C LEU A 53 -10.83 4.90 -18.26
N ASN A 54 -11.68 4.47 -19.18
CA ASN A 54 -12.89 3.70 -18.84
C ASN A 54 -12.56 2.37 -18.14
N ALA A 55 -11.50 1.68 -18.57
CA ALA A 55 -11.05 0.46 -17.92
C ALA A 55 -10.51 0.75 -16.50
N ALA A 56 -9.82 1.88 -16.30
CA ALA A 56 -9.36 2.31 -15.00
C ALA A 56 -10.51 2.59 -14.04
N LEU A 57 -11.52 3.36 -14.48
CA LEU A 57 -12.72 3.65 -13.71
C LEU A 57 -13.48 2.38 -13.30
N LYS A 58 -13.65 1.43 -14.23
CA LYS A 58 -14.29 0.14 -13.93
C LYS A 58 -13.54 -0.64 -12.85
N GLU A 59 -12.23 -0.72 -12.94
CA GLU A 59 -11.40 -1.45 -11.97
C GLU A 59 -11.39 -0.73 -10.60
N MET A 60 -11.31 0.60 -10.59
CA MET A 60 -11.36 1.43 -9.38
C MET A 60 -12.68 1.23 -8.64
N ASN A 61 -13.82 1.29 -9.35
CA ASN A 61 -15.16 1.05 -8.78
C ASN A 61 -15.32 -0.38 -8.26
N LYS A 62 -14.78 -1.37 -8.97
CA LYS A 62 -14.83 -2.78 -8.58
C LYS A 62 -14.06 -3.04 -7.28
N LYS A 63 -12.90 -2.43 -7.12
CA LYS A 63 -12.00 -2.65 -5.97
C LYS A 63 -12.25 -1.70 -4.80
N LYS A 64 -12.94 -0.58 -5.02
CA LYS A 64 -13.36 0.40 -3.99
C LYS A 64 -12.22 0.97 -3.15
N LEU A 65 -11.03 1.14 -3.74
CA LEU A 65 -9.86 1.72 -3.07
C LEU A 65 -9.55 3.15 -3.54
N GLY A 66 -10.36 3.73 -4.44
CA GLY A 66 -10.15 5.08 -4.96
C GLY A 66 -8.85 5.28 -5.74
N ILE A 67 -8.18 4.18 -6.11
CA ILE A 67 -6.93 4.19 -6.87
C ILE A 67 -6.91 3.05 -7.89
N VAL A 68 -6.06 3.19 -8.91
CA VAL A 68 -5.69 2.10 -9.82
C VAL A 68 -4.22 2.21 -10.22
N VAL A 69 -3.49 1.10 -10.14
CA VAL A 69 -2.07 1.03 -10.49
C VAL A 69 -1.92 0.58 -11.94
N ILE A 70 -1.13 1.31 -12.69
CA ILE A 70 -0.88 1.05 -14.11
C ILE A 70 0.40 0.25 -14.25
N LEU A 71 0.27 -0.93 -14.85
CA LEU A 71 1.37 -1.87 -15.02
C LEU A 71 1.72 -2.09 -16.49
N LYS A 72 3.01 -2.18 -16.80
CA LYS A 72 3.54 -2.68 -18.09
C LYS A 72 4.50 -3.82 -17.80
N ASN A 73 4.19 -5.03 -18.27
CA ASN A 73 4.99 -6.24 -18.00
C ASN A 73 5.27 -6.44 -16.49
N LYS A 74 4.24 -6.34 -15.66
CA LYS A 74 4.28 -6.41 -14.18
C LYS A 74 5.01 -5.24 -13.49
N HIS A 75 5.65 -4.33 -14.23
CA HIS A 75 6.34 -3.17 -13.67
C HIS A 75 5.39 -1.99 -13.48
N ILE A 76 5.53 -1.28 -12.38
CA ILE A 76 4.79 -0.06 -12.07
C ILE A 76 5.16 1.02 -13.08
N LYS A 77 4.16 1.61 -13.74
CA LYS A 77 4.30 2.76 -14.65
C LYS A 77 3.68 4.01 -14.10
N GLY A 78 2.67 3.88 -13.29
CA GLY A 78 2.00 5.01 -12.66
C GLY A 78 0.84 4.58 -11.78
N LEU A 79 0.17 5.57 -11.25
CA LEU A 79 -0.98 5.47 -10.38
C LEU A 79 -2.00 6.53 -10.79
N VAL A 80 -3.28 6.19 -10.83
CA VAL A 80 -4.39 7.14 -10.95
C VAL A 80 -5.24 7.05 -9.70
N THR A 81 -5.62 8.19 -9.15
CA THR A 81 -6.52 8.30 -7.99
C THR A 81 -7.85 8.96 -8.39
N ASP A 82 -8.88 8.77 -7.56
CA ASP A 82 -10.15 9.53 -7.68
C ASP A 82 -9.92 11.05 -7.66
N GLY A 83 -8.92 11.50 -6.89
CA GLY A 83 -8.54 12.90 -6.82
C GLY A 83 -8.00 13.43 -8.15
N ASP A 84 -7.17 12.64 -8.84
CA ASP A 84 -6.64 13.00 -10.16
C ASP A 84 -7.78 13.15 -11.18
N LEU A 85 -8.71 12.20 -11.17
CA LEU A 85 -9.87 12.22 -12.05
C LEU A 85 -10.80 13.40 -11.78
N ARG A 86 -11.04 13.74 -10.50
CA ARG A 86 -11.88 14.90 -10.14
C ARG A 86 -11.27 16.23 -10.56
N ARG A 87 -9.95 16.39 -10.46
CA ARG A 87 -9.27 17.63 -10.91
C ARG A 87 -9.43 17.86 -12.40
N GLU A 88 -9.41 16.81 -13.19
CA GLU A 88 -9.50 16.85 -14.64
C GLU A 88 -10.94 16.70 -15.17
N SER A 89 -11.95 16.56 -14.27
CA SER A 89 -13.31 16.11 -14.60
C SER A 89 -14.10 16.98 -15.57
N LYS A 90 -13.67 18.20 -15.83
CA LYS A 90 -14.45 19.14 -16.69
C LYS A 90 -14.40 18.81 -18.18
N ASN A 91 -13.43 18.05 -18.67
CA ASN A 91 -13.18 17.90 -20.12
C ASN A 91 -12.69 16.50 -20.57
N PHE A 92 -12.95 15.41 -19.87
CA PHE A 92 -12.43 14.12 -20.34
C PHE A 92 -13.49 13.21 -21.00
N SER A 93 -13.08 12.55 -22.06
CA SER A 93 -13.79 11.43 -22.67
C SER A 93 -13.39 10.11 -21.99
N LYS A 94 -14.34 9.18 -21.80
CA LYS A 94 -14.07 7.83 -21.24
C LYS A 94 -13.03 7.04 -22.04
N ASN A 95 -12.80 7.40 -23.29
CA ASN A 95 -11.82 6.76 -24.17
C ASN A 95 -10.45 7.44 -24.18
N GLU A 96 -10.25 8.46 -23.34
CA GLU A 96 -8.96 9.13 -23.29
C GLU A 96 -7.82 8.25 -22.80
N ASP A 97 -6.62 8.67 -23.20
CA ASP A 97 -5.40 8.02 -22.81
C ASP A 97 -5.15 8.21 -21.31
N LEU A 98 -5.10 7.09 -20.60
CA LEU A 98 -4.88 7.03 -19.17
C LEU A 98 -3.59 7.73 -18.71
N ARG A 99 -2.59 7.81 -19.60
CA ARG A 99 -1.28 8.43 -19.31
C ARG A 99 -1.37 9.93 -18.99
N LYS A 100 -2.42 10.60 -19.45
CA LYS A 100 -2.65 12.03 -19.16
C LYS A 100 -3.00 12.26 -17.68
N PHE A 101 -3.60 11.29 -17.02
CA PHE A 101 -4.13 11.40 -15.66
C PHE A 101 -3.25 10.73 -14.60
N MET A 102 -2.22 9.98 -15.01
CA MET A 102 -1.45 9.19 -14.07
C MET A 102 -0.32 9.98 -13.40
N THR A 103 -0.16 9.77 -12.12
CA THR A 103 1.08 10.09 -11.41
C THR A 103 2.15 9.09 -11.84
N GLN A 104 3.18 9.57 -12.56
CA GLN A 104 4.23 8.71 -13.15
C GLN A 104 5.22 8.15 -12.13
N LYS A 105 5.41 8.83 -10.99
CA LYS A 105 6.35 8.43 -9.93
C LYS A 105 5.59 8.27 -8.62
N PRO A 106 4.73 7.23 -8.50
CA PRO A 106 4.00 7.01 -7.26
C PRO A 106 4.96 6.68 -6.11
N MET A 107 4.56 7.03 -4.89
CA MET A 107 5.31 6.69 -3.70
C MET A 107 5.33 5.16 -3.52
N VAL A 108 6.51 4.61 -3.33
CA VAL A 108 6.73 3.19 -3.09
C VAL A 108 7.47 2.97 -1.79
N VAL A 109 7.13 1.90 -1.10
CA VAL A 109 7.76 1.46 0.15
C VAL A 109 8.13 -0.02 0.06
N ASN A 110 9.04 -0.47 0.91
CA ASN A 110 9.38 -1.88 1.01
C ASN A 110 8.37 -2.64 1.88
N GLU A 111 8.29 -3.94 1.67
CA GLU A 111 7.39 -4.84 2.41
C GLU A 111 7.71 -4.93 3.90
N SER A 112 8.98 -4.76 4.28
CA SER A 112 9.46 -4.78 5.67
C SER A 112 9.28 -3.44 6.40
N MET A 113 8.68 -2.42 5.76
CA MET A 113 8.42 -1.13 6.42
C MET A 113 7.42 -1.29 7.57
N PRO A 114 7.70 -0.71 8.76
CA PRO A 114 6.70 -0.64 9.84
C PRO A 114 5.43 0.07 9.39
N ALA A 115 4.26 -0.48 9.74
CA ALA A 115 2.96 0.06 9.36
C ALA A 115 2.72 1.48 9.92
N SER A 116 3.21 1.77 11.11
CA SER A 116 3.18 3.12 11.71
C SER A 116 3.97 4.14 10.88
N LYS A 117 5.13 3.73 10.34
CA LYS A 117 5.92 4.58 9.45
C LYS A 117 5.22 4.81 8.11
N ALA A 118 4.53 3.79 7.59
CA ALA A 118 3.71 3.94 6.38
C ALA A 118 2.60 4.98 6.60
N LEU A 119 1.92 4.96 7.75
CA LEU A 119 0.91 5.97 8.10
C LEU A 119 1.52 7.37 8.22
N ALA A 120 2.67 7.50 8.88
CA ALA A 120 3.37 8.79 9.01
C ALA A 120 3.70 9.39 7.62
N ILE A 121 4.19 8.58 6.68
CA ILE A 121 4.45 9.01 5.30
C ILE A 121 3.16 9.45 4.61
N MET A 122 2.06 8.70 4.77
CA MET A 122 0.77 9.08 4.18
C MET A 122 0.28 10.43 4.69
N ASN A 123 0.39 10.68 5.98
CA ASN A 123 -0.01 11.94 6.62
C ASN A 123 0.90 13.10 6.16
N GLU A 124 2.21 12.91 6.17
CA GLU A 124 3.17 13.93 5.73
C GLU A 124 2.98 14.32 4.27
N LYS A 125 2.76 13.33 3.40
CA LYS A 125 2.60 13.54 1.95
C LYS A 125 1.15 13.79 1.53
N GLN A 126 0.20 13.77 2.47
CA GLN A 126 -1.24 13.90 2.23
C GLN A 126 -1.76 12.94 1.14
N ILE A 127 -1.33 11.69 1.22
CA ILE A 127 -1.74 10.61 0.32
C ILE A 127 -2.43 9.49 1.11
N THR A 128 -3.36 8.80 0.47
CA THR A 128 -4.15 7.73 1.11
C THR A 128 -3.63 6.33 0.80
N SER A 129 -2.62 6.21 -0.04
CA SER A 129 -2.13 4.91 -0.50
C SER A 129 -0.64 4.91 -0.78
N LEU A 130 0.00 3.78 -0.48
CA LEU A 130 1.40 3.50 -0.80
C LEU A 130 1.49 2.19 -1.58
N LEU A 131 2.35 2.17 -2.60
CA LEU A 131 2.65 0.95 -3.34
C LEU A 131 3.77 0.19 -2.63
N VAL A 132 3.58 -1.12 -2.45
CA VAL A 132 4.58 -1.98 -1.79
C VAL A 132 5.34 -2.76 -2.83
N VAL A 133 6.65 -2.76 -2.70
CA VAL A 133 7.58 -3.55 -3.52
C VAL A 133 8.46 -4.40 -2.59
N SER A 134 9.09 -5.46 -3.11
CA SER A 134 10.07 -6.20 -2.33
C SER A 134 11.33 -5.36 -2.09
N ASP A 135 12.04 -5.63 -1.00
CA ASP A 135 13.25 -4.90 -0.60
C ASP A 135 14.28 -4.82 -1.74
N ASN A 136 14.45 -5.91 -2.49
CA ASN A 136 15.35 -5.98 -3.64
C ASN A 136 14.94 -5.09 -4.83
N HIS A 137 13.70 -4.60 -4.85
CA HIS A 137 13.15 -3.77 -5.92
C HIS A 137 13.03 -2.29 -5.57
N LEU A 138 13.24 -1.90 -4.31
CA LEU A 138 13.05 -0.51 -3.87
C LEU A 138 13.96 0.48 -4.64
N LYS A 139 15.21 0.11 -4.86
CA LYS A 139 16.22 0.93 -5.56
C LYS A 139 16.22 0.77 -7.09
N LYS A 140 15.46 -0.20 -7.64
CA LYS A 140 15.42 -0.46 -9.08
C LYS A 140 14.52 0.53 -9.81
N THR A 141 14.88 0.85 -11.05
CA THR A 141 14.04 1.65 -11.96
C THR A 141 12.77 0.92 -12.35
N ASN A 142 12.85 -0.40 -12.56
CA ASN A 142 11.71 -1.25 -12.91
C ASN A 142 11.18 -1.97 -11.67
N LYS A 143 10.28 -1.29 -10.93
CA LYS A 143 9.68 -1.79 -9.70
C LYS A 143 8.52 -2.74 -9.99
N ILE A 144 8.52 -3.91 -9.35
CA ILE A 144 7.43 -4.89 -9.43
C ILE A 144 6.50 -4.68 -8.24
N LEU A 145 5.21 -4.48 -8.52
CA LEU A 145 4.18 -4.32 -7.48
C LEU A 145 3.98 -5.63 -6.73
N LYS A 146 4.12 -5.59 -5.40
CA LYS A 146 3.85 -6.70 -4.49
C LYS A 146 2.51 -6.53 -3.77
N GLY A 147 2.20 -5.30 -3.38
CA GLY A 147 0.96 -4.97 -2.66
C GLY A 147 0.65 -3.49 -2.68
N ILE A 148 -0.47 -3.14 -2.08
CA ILE A 148 -0.93 -1.77 -1.89
C ILE A 148 -1.37 -1.62 -0.44
N ILE A 149 -0.85 -0.61 0.26
CA ILE A 149 -1.37 -0.20 1.56
C ILE A 149 -2.32 0.97 1.34
N HIS A 150 -3.50 0.89 1.93
CA HIS A 150 -4.44 2.00 1.95
C HIS A 150 -4.69 2.44 3.39
N ILE A 151 -4.85 3.73 3.64
CA ILE A 151 -4.99 4.32 4.98
C ILE A 151 -6.11 3.65 5.80
N HIS A 152 -7.23 3.29 5.18
CA HIS A 152 -8.33 2.60 5.87
C HIS A 152 -7.92 1.26 6.47
N PHE A 153 -7.00 0.52 5.84
CA PHE A 153 -6.51 -0.74 6.40
C PHE A 153 -5.60 -0.51 7.60
N LEU A 154 -4.77 0.53 7.56
CA LEU A 154 -3.94 0.92 8.71
C LEU A 154 -4.81 1.27 9.92
N LEU A 155 -5.81 2.13 9.70
CA LEU A 155 -6.74 2.54 10.76
C LEU A 155 -7.58 1.37 11.30
N LYS A 156 -8.04 0.46 10.41
CA LYS A 156 -8.77 -0.77 10.81
C LYS A 156 -7.92 -1.69 11.71
N HIS A 157 -6.60 -1.71 11.53
CA HIS A 157 -5.67 -2.46 12.37
C HIS A 157 -5.22 -1.66 13.61
N GLY A 158 -5.84 -0.50 13.88
CA GLY A 158 -5.53 0.32 15.05
C GLY A 158 -4.18 1.02 15.00
N ILE A 159 -3.59 1.19 13.82
CA ILE A 159 -2.38 1.98 13.62
C ILE A 159 -2.77 3.45 13.71
N LYS A 160 -2.10 4.18 14.61
CA LYS A 160 -2.34 5.61 14.88
C LYS A 160 -1.05 6.40 14.71
#